data_4cca775adfbf3c1a8b3725f2ae7da3ab
#
_entry.id   4cca775adfbf3c1a8b3725f2ae7da3ab
#
_cell.length_a   1.000
_cell.length_b   1.000
_cell.length_c   1.000
_cell.angle_alpha   90.00
_cell.angle_beta   90.00
_cell.angle_gamma   90.00
#
_symmetry.space_group_name_H-M   'P 1'
#
loop_
_entity.id
_entity.type
_entity.pdbx_description
1 polymer ?
#
loop_
_entity_poly.entity_id
_entity_poly.type
_entity_poly.pdbx_seq_one_letter_code
_entity_poly.pdbx_strand_id
1 'polypeptide(L)'
;DSVKNDTRGAMIYIDLDDFKHINDGLGHQYGDVLLKAISHSLTQGKGIENHCYRMGGDEFIVIVTGSSVDRLESIINDIQQIFVRPWFLKGEDYYCTISAGVAFFPTDARTVEDVIRRADIALFNAKKEGKNRIEFYNEGIDGTSTKRLDLEKHMRKATMNECDEFTVYFQPIINVKGEDVCAGAEALVRWNSATMGFINPVDFIPLAEYLGLINPIGEHVLREAAKHCRYWNDMGHPDYKVNVNLSVVQLLQNDIVKKIKGIIDEVGIEPGNLCLEVTESLAINDMVRMKRILSEIKALGV
;
A
#
# COMPACT_ATOMS: atom_id res chain seq x y z
N ASP A 1 30.87 -2.88 -15.94
CA ASP A 1 31.34 -3.39 -17.24
C ASP A 1 30.54 -2.83 -18.42
N SER A 2 29.20 -2.71 -18.33
CA SER A 2 28.34 -2.18 -19.41
C SER A 2 28.69 -0.73 -19.81
N VAL A 3 29.00 0.12 -18.84
CA VAL A 3 29.41 1.51 -19.08
C VAL A 3 30.77 1.58 -19.83
N LYS A 4 31.66 0.62 -19.56
CA LYS A 4 32.98 0.56 -20.25
C LYS A 4 32.89 -0.03 -21.67
N ASN A 5 31.89 -0.89 -21.90
CA ASN A 5 31.76 -1.64 -23.15
C ASN A 5 30.60 -1.13 -24.02
N ASP A 6 29.98 0.00 -23.65
CA ASP A 6 28.79 0.59 -24.32
C ASP A 6 27.66 -0.44 -24.57
N THR A 7 27.52 -1.39 -23.66
CA THR A 7 26.46 -2.42 -23.74
C THR A 7 25.23 -1.96 -23.00
N ARG A 8 24.08 -2.05 -23.66
CA ARG A 8 22.78 -1.76 -23.03
C ARG A 8 22.36 -2.88 -22.08
N GLY A 9 21.70 -2.49 -21.02
CA GLY A 9 21.07 -3.41 -20.09
C GLY A 9 19.84 -2.78 -19.45
N ALA A 10 19.05 -3.62 -18.79
CA ALA A 10 17.92 -3.21 -17.96
C ALA A 10 17.97 -3.92 -16.61
N MET A 11 17.58 -3.22 -15.57
CA MET A 11 17.33 -3.77 -14.26
C MET A 11 15.82 -3.76 -14.01
N ILE A 12 15.27 -4.89 -13.62
CA ILE A 12 13.89 -5.04 -13.18
C ILE A 12 13.94 -5.25 -11.67
N TYR A 13 13.42 -4.30 -10.90
CA TYR A 13 13.31 -4.39 -9.44
C TYR A 13 11.89 -4.80 -9.10
N ILE A 14 11.75 -5.98 -8.51
CA ILE A 14 10.48 -6.67 -8.28
C ILE A 14 10.23 -6.75 -6.77
N ASP A 15 9.00 -6.51 -6.37
CA ASP A 15 8.53 -6.67 -5.01
C ASP A 15 7.20 -7.43 -5.03
N LEU A 16 7.05 -8.38 -4.11
CA LEU A 16 5.83 -9.18 -3.99
C LEU A 16 4.76 -8.38 -3.27
N ASP A 17 3.65 -8.13 -3.96
CA ASP A 17 2.55 -7.38 -3.37
C ASP A 17 1.98 -8.11 -2.15
N ASP A 18 1.86 -7.39 -1.05
CA ASP A 18 1.23 -7.84 0.19
C ASP A 18 1.83 -9.13 0.82
N PHE A 19 3.10 -9.45 0.52
CA PHE A 19 3.80 -10.63 1.03
C PHE A 19 3.78 -10.74 2.56
N LYS A 20 3.82 -9.62 3.27
CA LYS A 20 3.68 -9.56 4.72
C LYS A 20 2.39 -10.24 5.19
N HIS A 21 1.29 -10.07 4.46
CA HIS A 21 0.01 -10.70 4.81
C HIS A 21 0.06 -12.23 4.71
N ILE A 22 0.84 -12.77 3.76
CA ILE A 22 1.09 -14.22 3.65
C ILE A 22 1.82 -14.71 4.91
N ASN A 23 2.86 -14.00 5.33
CA ASN A 23 3.58 -14.31 6.56
C ASN A 23 2.69 -14.23 7.81
N ASP A 24 1.90 -13.17 7.91
CA ASP A 24 1.02 -12.93 9.07
C ASP A 24 -0.15 -13.93 9.12
N GLY A 25 -0.65 -14.37 7.95
CA GLY A 25 -1.76 -15.31 7.84
C GLY A 25 -1.35 -16.79 7.96
N LEU A 26 -0.29 -17.19 7.25
CA LEU A 26 0.15 -18.59 7.17
C LEU A 26 1.34 -18.90 8.08
N GLY A 27 2.13 -17.89 8.43
CA GLY A 27 3.40 -18.01 9.13
C GLY A 27 4.61 -17.94 8.21
N HIS A 28 5.72 -17.47 8.76
CA HIS A 28 7.00 -17.26 8.03
C HIS A 28 7.49 -18.49 7.26
N GLN A 29 7.21 -19.70 7.75
CA GLN A 29 7.62 -20.95 7.07
C GLN A 29 7.01 -21.07 5.68
N TYR A 30 5.75 -20.65 5.51
CA TYR A 30 5.07 -20.68 4.22
C TYR A 30 5.50 -19.53 3.31
N GLY A 31 5.80 -18.36 3.88
CA GLY A 31 6.44 -17.28 3.14
C GLY A 31 7.79 -17.70 2.57
N ASP A 32 8.61 -18.41 3.35
CA ASP A 32 9.89 -18.95 2.88
C ASP A 32 9.72 -19.99 1.77
N VAL A 33 8.69 -20.84 1.84
CA VAL A 33 8.35 -21.80 0.77
C VAL A 33 7.98 -21.04 -0.51
N LEU A 34 7.11 -20.03 -0.40
CA LEU A 34 6.71 -19.20 -1.52
C LEU A 34 7.91 -18.49 -2.16
N LEU A 35 8.75 -17.85 -1.38
CA LEU A 35 9.97 -17.17 -1.86
C LEU A 35 10.92 -18.10 -2.60
N LYS A 36 11.11 -19.33 -2.10
CA LYS A 36 11.91 -20.35 -2.79
C LYS A 36 11.30 -20.76 -4.11
N ALA A 37 9.97 -20.98 -4.16
CA ALA A 37 9.26 -21.35 -5.37
C ALA A 37 9.33 -20.24 -6.43
N ILE A 38 9.13 -18.98 -6.02
CA ILE A 38 9.27 -17.81 -6.90
C ILE A 38 10.71 -17.70 -7.42
N SER A 39 11.71 -17.77 -6.53
CA SER A 39 13.12 -17.72 -6.91
C SER A 39 13.46 -18.79 -7.94
N HIS A 40 12.98 -20.03 -7.75
CA HIS A 40 13.16 -21.11 -8.69
C HIS A 40 12.49 -20.80 -10.04
N SER A 41 11.25 -20.31 -10.03
CA SER A 41 10.52 -19.97 -11.26
C SER A 41 11.20 -18.85 -12.04
N LEU A 42 11.68 -17.81 -11.37
CA LEU A 42 12.42 -16.71 -12.01
C LEU A 42 13.72 -17.21 -12.66
N THR A 43 14.45 -18.11 -12.01
CA THR A 43 15.71 -18.65 -12.56
C THR A 43 15.50 -19.60 -13.76
N GLN A 44 14.28 -20.03 -14.04
CA GLN A 44 13.97 -20.80 -15.26
C GLN A 44 13.66 -19.91 -16.48
N GLY A 45 13.56 -18.60 -16.28
CA GLY A 45 13.28 -17.65 -17.35
C GLY A 45 14.40 -17.56 -18.38
N LYS A 46 14.07 -17.72 -19.68
CA LYS A 46 15.05 -17.68 -20.77
C LYS A 46 15.70 -16.29 -20.90
N GLY A 47 17.01 -16.25 -20.76
CA GLY A 47 17.83 -15.04 -20.90
C GLY A 47 18.07 -14.32 -19.58
N ILE A 48 17.59 -14.84 -18.47
CA ILE A 48 17.78 -14.31 -17.13
C ILE A 48 18.25 -15.38 -16.10
N GLU A 49 18.54 -16.58 -16.56
CA GLU A 49 18.78 -17.79 -15.73
C GLU A 49 19.82 -17.58 -14.62
N ASN A 50 20.85 -16.75 -14.89
CA ASN A 50 21.95 -16.47 -13.97
C ASN A 50 21.96 -15.02 -13.47
N HIS A 51 20.89 -14.27 -13.70
CA HIS A 51 20.83 -12.82 -13.44
C HIS A 51 19.64 -12.42 -12.57
N CYS A 52 19.13 -13.38 -11.77
CA CYS A 52 18.09 -13.16 -10.77
C CYS A 52 18.72 -13.16 -9.38
N TYR A 53 18.45 -12.12 -8.61
CA TYR A 53 19.01 -11.91 -7.29
C TYR A 53 17.89 -11.56 -6.31
N ARG A 54 17.94 -12.14 -5.10
CA ARG A 54 17.06 -11.71 -4.01
C ARG A 54 17.83 -10.73 -3.12
N MET A 55 17.29 -9.53 -2.95
CA MET A 55 17.94 -8.46 -2.18
C MET A 55 17.68 -8.61 -0.69
N GLY A 56 16.50 -9.02 -0.32
CA GLY A 56 16.08 -9.24 1.07
C GLY A 56 14.55 -9.30 1.14
N GLY A 57 14.00 -9.88 2.19
CA GLY A 57 12.55 -9.95 2.34
C GLY A 57 11.86 -10.55 1.11
N ASP A 58 11.03 -9.76 0.47
CA ASP A 58 10.20 -10.06 -0.71
C ASP A 58 10.69 -9.37 -2.00
N GLU A 59 11.90 -8.82 -1.98
CA GLU A 59 12.47 -8.06 -3.08
C GLU A 59 13.43 -8.89 -3.94
N PHE A 60 13.25 -8.80 -5.27
CA PHE A 60 14.08 -9.46 -6.26
C PHE A 60 14.59 -8.46 -7.30
N ILE A 61 15.77 -8.74 -7.84
CA ILE A 61 16.33 -8.01 -8.98
C ILE A 61 16.59 -8.99 -10.11
N VAL A 62 16.16 -8.61 -11.31
CA VAL A 62 16.51 -9.29 -12.55
C VAL A 62 17.33 -8.31 -13.41
N ILE A 63 18.50 -8.77 -13.87
CA ILE A 63 19.37 -7.98 -14.73
C ILE A 63 19.33 -8.57 -16.14
N VAL A 64 18.94 -7.77 -17.10
CA VAL A 64 18.88 -8.14 -18.52
C VAL A 64 20.00 -7.42 -19.27
N THR A 65 20.85 -8.17 -19.98
CA THR A 65 22.01 -7.61 -20.69
C THR A 65 22.14 -8.15 -22.10
N GLY A 66 22.91 -7.45 -22.93
CA GLY A 66 23.23 -7.88 -24.30
C GLY A 66 21.99 -8.03 -25.18
N SER A 67 21.96 -9.05 -26.00
CA SER A 67 20.85 -9.33 -26.94
C SER A 67 19.52 -9.65 -26.25
N SER A 68 19.54 -9.94 -24.95
CA SER A 68 18.29 -10.18 -24.17
C SER A 68 17.52 -8.88 -23.96
N VAL A 69 18.14 -7.70 -24.05
CA VAL A 69 17.46 -6.40 -23.93
C VAL A 69 16.44 -6.20 -25.06
N ASP A 70 16.73 -6.68 -26.26
CA ASP A 70 15.79 -6.60 -27.39
C ASP A 70 14.52 -7.43 -27.18
N ARG A 71 14.54 -8.36 -26.21
CA ARG A 71 13.41 -9.19 -25.80
C ARG A 71 12.86 -8.84 -24.41
N LEU A 72 13.19 -7.63 -23.92
CA LEU A 72 12.80 -7.23 -22.56
C LEU A 72 11.30 -7.34 -22.32
N GLU A 73 10.47 -6.93 -23.28
CA GLU A 73 9.01 -7.04 -23.18
C GLU A 73 8.55 -8.49 -23.03
N SER A 74 9.17 -9.43 -23.78
CA SER A 74 8.89 -10.86 -23.64
C SER A 74 9.32 -11.38 -22.27
N ILE A 75 10.49 -10.97 -21.77
CA ILE A 75 10.99 -11.34 -20.44
C ILE A 75 10.04 -10.82 -19.35
N ILE A 76 9.60 -9.59 -19.48
CA ILE A 76 8.62 -8.99 -18.56
C ILE A 76 7.31 -9.79 -18.56
N ASN A 77 6.81 -10.12 -19.75
CA ASN A 77 5.59 -10.93 -19.85
C ASN A 77 5.79 -12.33 -19.25
N ASP A 78 6.92 -12.97 -19.49
CA ASP A 78 7.24 -14.28 -18.90
C ASP A 78 7.28 -14.19 -17.36
N ILE A 79 7.87 -13.13 -16.81
CA ILE A 79 7.86 -12.87 -15.35
C ILE A 79 6.41 -12.71 -14.84
N GLN A 80 5.58 -11.91 -15.51
CA GLN A 80 4.19 -11.73 -15.10
C GLN A 80 3.39 -13.05 -15.14
N GLN A 81 3.63 -13.90 -16.14
CA GLN A 81 2.97 -15.18 -16.27
C GLN A 81 3.26 -16.15 -15.10
N ILE A 82 4.40 -16.00 -14.42
CA ILE A 82 4.72 -16.77 -13.20
C ILE A 82 3.66 -16.52 -12.12
N PHE A 83 3.10 -15.30 -12.07
CA PHE A 83 2.18 -14.84 -11.01
C PHE A 83 0.69 -14.92 -11.41
N VAL A 84 0.37 -15.35 -12.62
CA VAL A 84 -1.02 -15.57 -13.06
C VAL A 84 -1.63 -16.80 -12.37
N ARG A 85 -0.80 -17.79 -12.04
CA ARG A 85 -1.25 -19.04 -11.42
C ARG A 85 -1.14 -18.95 -9.89
N PRO A 86 -2.06 -19.63 -9.18
CA PRO A 86 -1.94 -19.69 -7.73
C PRO A 86 -0.73 -20.51 -7.29
N TRP A 87 -0.21 -20.18 -6.13
CA TRP A 87 0.79 -20.95 -5.42
C TRP A 87 0.11 -21.86 -4.41
N PHE A 88 0.40 -23.17 -4.47
CA PHE A 88 -0.20 -24.12 -3.56
C PHE A 88 0.56 -24.14 -2.23
N LEU A 89 -0.05 -23.57 -1.19
CA LEU A 89 0.52 -23.44 0.14
C LEU A 89 -0.46 -24.00 1.18
N LYS A 90 0.04 -24.85 2.09
CA LYS A 90 -0.76 -25.42 3.19
C LYS A 90 -2.04 -26.14 2.74
N GLY A 91 -2.07 -26.67 1.52
CA GLY A 91 -3.23 -27.38 0.99
C GLY A 91 -4.28 -26.50 0.29
N GLU A 92 -3.99 -25.22 0.12
CA GLU A 92 -4.86 -24.23 -0.51
C GLU A 92 -4.11 -23.42 -1.59
N ASP A 93 -4.89 -22.85 -2.52
CA ASP A 93 -4.40 -21.99 -3.59
C ASP A 93 -4.26 -20.55 -3.11
N TYR A 94 -3.06 -19.97 -3.22
CA TYR A 94 -2.77 -18.59 -2.89
C TYR A 94 -2.32 -17.81 -4.12
N TYR A 95 -2.92 -16.65 -4.31
CA TYR A 95 -2.52 -15.73 -5.37
C TYR A 95 -1.59 -14.67 -4.80
N CYS A 96 -0.49 -14.41 -5.49
CA CYS A 96 0.45 -13.35 -5.18
C CYS A 96 0.70 -12.57 -6.46
N THR A 97 0.62 -11.27 -6.41
CA THR A 97 0.97 -10.38 -7.52
C THR A 97 2.32 -9.73 -7.28
N ILE A 98 2.84 -9.08 -8.29
CA ILE A 98 4.08 -8.31 -8.20
C ILE A 98 3.88 -6.89 -8.69
N SER A 99 4.57 -5.99 -8.04
CA SER A 99 4.88 -4.68 -8.61
C SER A 99 6.37 -4.65 -8.99
N ALA A 100 6.70 -4.02 -10.11
CA ALA A 100 8.09 -3.92 -10.52
C ALA A 100 8.40 -2.57 -11.17
N GLY A 101 9.65 -2.15 -11.01
CA GLY A 101 10.22 -0.98 -11.67
C GLY A 101 11.36 -1.37 -12.58
N VAL A 102 11.42 -0.78 -13.77
CA VAL A 102 12.45 -1.04 -14.77
C VAL A 102 13.27 0.22 -15.01
N ALA A 103 14.60 0.09 -14.94
CA ALA A 103 15.53 1.15 -15.31
C ALA A 103 16.58 0.62 -16.30
N PHE A 104 16.91 1.41 -17.31
CA PHE A 104 17.91 1.07 -18.32
C PHE A 104 19.29 1.62 -17.94
N PHE A 105 20.32 0.87 -18.30
CA PHE A 105 21.70 1.36 -18.22
C PHE A 105 22.42 1.14 -19.56
N PRO A 106 23.29 2.06 -19.99
CA PRO A 106 23.68 3.31 -19.33
C PRO A 106 22.71 4.48 -19.58
N THR A 107 21.56 4.25 -20.23
CA THR A 107 20.64 5.32 -20.67
C THR A 107 20.07 6.12 -19.51
N ASP A 108 19.40 5.43 -18.56
CA ASP A 108 18.81 6.10 -17.41
C ASP A 108 19.86 6.37 -16.32
N ALA A 109 20.80 5.44 -16.11
CA ALA A 109 21.80 5.57 -15.06
C ALA A 109 23.13 4.91 -15.46
N ARG A 110 24.23 5.46 -14.94
CA ARG A 110 25.60 4.98 -15.20
C ARG A 110 26.28 4.35 -13.99
N THR A 111 25.73 4.51 -12.80
CA THR A 111 26.23 3.86 -11.58
C THR A 111 25.24 2.79 -11.12
N VAL A 112 25.70 1.80 -10.36
CA VAL A 112 24.84 0.74 -9.82
C VAL A 112 23.82 1.32 -8.86
N GLU A 113 24.26 2.24 -8.01
CA GLU A 113 23.42 2.92 -7.03
C GLU A 113 22.28 3.69 -7.71
N ASP A 114 22.58 4.40 -8.79
CA ASP A 114 21.57 5.15 -9.55
C ASP A 114 20.59 4.24 -10.29
N VAL A 115 21.04 3.12 -10.85
CA VAL A 115 20.16 2.15 -11.52
C VAL A 115 19.17 1.56 -10.49
N ILE A 116 19.66 1.14 -9.34
CA ILE A 116 18.82 0.61 -8.26
C ILE A 116 17.82 1.68 -7.82
N ARG A 117 18.28 2.90 -7.54
CA ARG A 117 17.42 4.01 -7.13
C ARG A 117 16.33 4.31 -8.16
N ARG A 118 16.66 4.34 -9.46
CA ARG A 118 15.69 4.62 -10.51
C ARG A 118 14.70 3.50 -10.74
N ALA A 119 15.12 2.25 -10.62
CA ALA A 119 14.23 1.11 -10.64
C ALA A 119 13.28 1.10 -9.43
N ASP A 120 13.77 1.46 -8.22
CA ASP A 120 12.93 1.61 -7.02
C ASP A 120 11.90 2.74 -7.16
N ILE A 121 12.27 3.87 -7.78
CA ILE A 121 11.31 4.95 -8.08
C ILE A 121 10.18 4.45 -8.98
N ALA A 122 10.51 3.70 -10.03
CA ALA A 122 9.51 3.13 -10.92
C ALA A 122 8.65 2.07 -10.22
N LEU A 123 9.25 1.22 -9.38
CA LEU A 123 8.54 0.26 -8.54
C LEU A 123 7.55 0.93 -7.60
N PHE A 124 7.97 2.00 -6.95
CA PHE A 124 7.07 2.77 -6.10
C PHE A 124 5.88 3.34 -6.87
N ASN A 125 6.13 3.85 -8.09
CA ASN A 125 5.05 4.34 -8.95
C ASN A 125 4.09 3.21 -9.33
N ALA A 126 4.59 2.01 -9.64
CA ALA A 126 3.77 0.82 -9.86
C ALA A 126 2.84 0.52 -8.68
N LYS A 127 3.37 0.61 -7.45
CA LYS A 127 2.58 0.41 -6.22
C LYS A 127 1.55 1.51 -6.01
N LYS A 128 1.89 2.77 -6.27
CA LYS A 128 0.98 3.92 -6.18
C LYS A 128 -0.19 3.82 -7.17
N GLU A 129 0.09 3.40 -8.39
CA GLU A 129 -0.89 3.27 -9.47
C GLU A 129 -1.79 2.01 -9.36
N GLY A 130 -1.75 1.31 -8.22
CA GLY A 130 -2.68 0.22 -7.89
C GLY A 130 -2.06 -1.18 -7.85
N LYS A 131 -0.71 -1.29 -7.75
CA LYS A 131 0.01 -2.56 -7.69
C LYS A 131 -0.19 -3.46 -8.91
N ASN A 132 0.29 -4.70 -8.89
CA ASN A 132 0.15 -5.72 -9.93
C ASN A 132 0.49 -5.20 -11.34
N ARG A 133 1.60 -4.46 -11.44
CA ARG A 133 2.07 -3.86 -12.70
C ARG A 133 3.56 -3.64 -12.72
N ILE A 134 4.06 -3.35 -13.92
CA ILE A 134 5.45 -3.01 -14.15
C ILE A 134 5.53 -1.61 -14.76
N GLU A 135 6.29 -0.74 -14.12
CA GLU A 135 6.51 0.64 -14.56
C GLU A 135 7.96 0.85 -15.01
N PHE A 136 8.12 1.63 -16.06
CA PHE A 136 9.42 2.02 -16.54
C PHE A 136 9.82 3.37 -15.96
N TYR A 137 11.08 3.46 -15.53
CA TYR A 137 11.62 4.74 -15.11
C TYR A 137 11.56 5.75 -16.27
N ASN A 138 11.17 6.95 -15.96
CA ASN A 138 11.30 8.11 -16.83
C ASN A 138 11.59 9.36 -15.99
N GLU A 139 12.20 10.37 -16.58
CA GLU A 139 12.61 11.58 -15.86
C GLU A 139 11.44 12.37 -15.24
N GLY A 140 10.23 12.21 -15.78
CA GLY A 140 9.03 12.82 -15.20
C GLY A 140 8.67 12.24 -13.82
N ILE A 141 9.14 11.02 -13.51
CA ILE A 141 8.94 10.35 -12.22
C ILE A 141 10.03 10.73 -11.21
N ASP A 142 11.23 11.16 -11.68
CA ASP A 142 12.40 11.41 -10.82
C ASP A 142 12.22 12.64 -9.90
N GLY A 143 11.50 13.66 -10.35
CA GLY A 143 11.15 14.82 -9.51
C GLY A 143 10.35 14.44 -8.25
N THR A 144 9.80 13.23 -8.21
CA THR A 144 9.08 12.68 -7.06
C THR A 144 9.99 12.04 -6.01
N SER A 145 11.23 11.68 -6.34
CA SER A 145 12.15 10.92 -5.47
C SER A 145 12.67 11.74 -4.28
N THR A 146 13.21 12.93 -4.53
CA THR A 146 13.66 13.82 -3.45
C THR A 146 12.47 14.28 -2.62
N LYS A 147 11.36 14.61 -3.30
CA LYS A 147 10.10 14.98 -2.66
C LYS A 147 9.54 13.83 -1.81
N ARG A 148 9.70 12.57 -2.26
CA ARG A 148 9.29 11.38 -1.50
C ARG A 148 10.09 11.21 -0.21
N LEU A 149 11.43 11.33 -0.27
CA LEU A 149 12.27 11.23 0.93
C LEU A 149 11.96 12.32 1.96
N ASP A 150 11.73 13.54 1.47
CA ASP A 150 11.30 14.64 2.33
C ASP A 150 9.91 14.37 2.92
N LEU A 151 8.99 13.87 2.11
CA LEU A 151 7.64 13.49 2.54
C LEU A 151 7.69 12.40 3.61
N GLU A 152 8.47 11.33 3.40
CA GLU A 152 8.68 10.26 4.38
C GLU A 152 9.23 10.79 5.69
N LYS A 153 10.31 11.57 5.63
CA LYS A 153 10.96 12.15 6.80
C LYS A 153 9.98 13.00 7.62
N HIS A 154 9.22 13.87 6.96
CA HIS A 154 8.26 14.74 7.61
C HIS A 154 7.06 13.98 8.16
N MET A 155 6.57 12.97 7.41
CA MET A 155 5.47 12.10 7.85
C MET A 155 5.84 11.31 9.10
N ARG A 156 7.05 10.70 9.14
CA ARG A 156 7.54 10.01 10.34
C ARG A 156 7.59 10.95 11.55
N LYS A 157 8.06 12.18 11.35
CA LYS A 157 8.10 13.18 12.42
C LYS A 157 6.70 13.54 12.91
N ALA A 158 5.77 13.82 11.99
CA ALA A 158 4.39 14.16 12.32
C ALA A 158 3.67 13.02 13.07
N THR A 159 3.90 11.76 12.66
CA THR A 159 3.31 10.60 13.36
C THR A 159 3.91 10.36 14.75
N MET A 160 5.19 10.70 14.97
CA MET A 160 5.82 10.64 16.30
C MET A 160 5.30 11.74 17.24
N ASN A 161 4.84 12.86 16.70
CA ASN A 161 4.24 13.96 17.44
C ASN A 161 2.71 13.82 17.54
N GLU A 162 2.22 12.65 17.88
CA GLU A 162 0.79 12.36 18.09
C GLU A 162 -0.12 12.74 16.91
N CYS A 163 0.44 12.73 15.69
CA CYS A 163 -0.26 13.09 14.45
C CYS A 163 -0.79 14.54 14.39
N ASP A 164 -0.15 15.48 15.09
CA ASP A 164 -0.59 16.88 15.27
C ASP A 164 -0.71 17.68 13.96
N GLU A 165 0.02 17.29 12.89
CA GLU A 165 -0.08 17.89 11.57
C GLU A 165 -1.25 17.30 10.73
N PHE A 166 -1.89 16.21 11.20
CA PHE A 166 -3.01 15.58 10.51
C PHE A 166 -4.34 16.06 11.10
N THR A 167 -5.11 16.74 10.27
CA THR A 167 -6.43 17.27 10.65
C THR A 167 -7.54 16.50 9.94
N VAL A 168 -8.71 16.46 10.55
CA VAL A 168 -9.89 15.80 9.95
C VAL A 168 -10.86 16.89 9.46
N TYR A 169 -11.18 16.83 8.17
CA TYR A 169 -12.24 17.65 7.57
C TYR A 169 -13.48 16.80 7.44
N PHE A 170 -14.63 17.44 7.54
CA PHE A 170 -15.92 16.76 7.48
C PHE A 170 -16.72 17.25 6.27
N GLN A 171 -17.01 16.33 5.37
CA GLN A 171 -17.87 16.59 4.22
C GLN A 171 -19.29 16.12 4.55
N PRO A 172 -20.31 17.04 4.53
CA PRO A 172 -21.67 16.67 4.88
C PRO A 172 -22.25 15.61 3.94
N ILE A 173 -23.00 14.66 4.52
CA ILE A 173 -23.81 13.67 3.79
C ILE A 173 -25.26 14.08 3.89
N ILE A 174 -25.91 14.30 2.72
CA ILE A 174 -27.28 14.76 2.64
C ILE A 174 -28.21 13.59 2.26
N ASN A 175 -29.28 13.42 3.01
CA ASN A 175 -30.32 12.44 2.69
C ASN A 175 -31.30 13.03 1.67
N VAL A 176 -31.15 12.63 0.41
CA VAL A 176 -31.99 13.13 -0.71
C VAL A 176 -33.36 12.43 -0.83
N LYS A 177 -33.66 11.45 0.03
CA LYS A 177 -34.98 10.78 0.05
C LYS A 177 -36.01 11.46 0.95
N GLY A 178 -35.76 12.68 1.37
CA GLY A 178 -36.64 13.46 2.24
C GLY A 178 -36.47 14.96 2.00
N GLU A 179 -36.33 15.73 3.07
CA GLU A 179 -36.27 17.20 3.03
C GLU A 179 -34.82 17.73 2.81
N ASP A 180 -33.94 17.00 2.14
CA ASP A 180 -32.52 17.34 1.95
C ASP A 180 -31.82 17.67 3.28
N VAL A 181 -32.05 16.83 4.30
CA VAL A 181 -31.50 17.00 5.65
C VAL A 181 -30.12 16.34 5.75
N CYS A 182 -29.22 16.99 6.45
CA CYS A 182 -27.92 16.40 6.77
C CYS A 182 -28.12 15.12 7.62
N ALA A 183 -27.46 14.04 7.22
CA ALA A 183 -27.50 12.74 7.91
C ALA A 183 -26.20 12.42 8.66
N GLY A 184 -25.17 13.24 8.48
CA GLY A 184 -23.85 13.04 9.05
C GLY A 184 -22.76 13.60 8.16
N ALA A 185 -21.56 13.05 8.25
CA ALA A 185 -20.45 13.50 7.43
C ALA A 185 -19.43 12.39 7.15
N GLU A 186 -18.70 12.51 6.06
CA GLU A 186 -17.49 11.76 5.78
C GLU A 186 -16.28 12.47 6.37
N ALA A 187 -15.47 11.74 7.13
CA ALA A 187 -14.23 12.20 7.74
C ALA A 187 -13.07 12.03 6.76
N LEU A 188 -12.47 13.14 6.37
CA LEU A 188 -11.43 13.20 5.34
C LEU A 188 -10.14 13.75 5.94
N VAL A 189 -9.12 12.92 6.02
CA VAL A 189 -7.79 13.34 6.52
C VAL A 189 -7.17 14.40 5.61
N ARG A 190 -6.52 15.38 6.24
CA ARG A 190 -5.70 16.42 5.58
C ARG A 190 -4.38 16.53 6.32
N TRP A 191 -3.30 16.60 5.57
CA TRP A 191 -1.99 16.82 6.16
C TRP A 191 -1.51 18.23 5.88
N ASN A 192 -1.36 19.02 6.95
CA ASN A 192 -0.85 20.37 6.92
C ASN A 192 0.52 20.39 7.60
N SER A 193 1.56 20.05 6.81
CA SER A 193 2.91 20.02 7.33
C SER A 193 3.42 21.41 7.65
N ALA A 194 4.02 21.60 8.84
CA ALA A 194 4.61 22.86 9.25
C ALA A 194 5.73 23.35 8.32
N THR A 195 6.38 22.44 7.60
CA THR A 195 7.51 22.74 6.71
C THR A 195 7.15 22.68 5.22
N MET A 196 6.23 21.80 4.82
CA MET A 196 5.89 21.54 3.43
C MET A 196 4.55 22.14 3.01
N GLY A 197 3.80 22.70 3.97
CA GLY A 197 2.44 23.20 3.73
C GLY A 197 1.42 22.08 3.53
N PHE A 198 0.34 22.36 2.81
CA PHE A 198 -0.71 21.40 2.52
C PHE A 198 -0.21 20.31 1.56
N ILE A 199 -0.42 19.06 1.95
CA ILE A 199 -0.06 17.88 1.16
C ILE A 199 -1.34 17.12 0.81
N ASN A 200 -1.48 16.83 -0.49
CA ASN A 200 -2.68 16.16 -0.99
C ASN A 200 -2.75 14.71 -0.48
N PRO A 201 -3.91 14.22 -0.02
CA PRO A 201 -4.12 12.83 0.36
C PRO A 201 -3.63 11.80 -0.68
N VAL A 202 -3.84 12.07 -1.97
CA VAL A 202 -3.37 11.21 -3.08
C VAL A 202 -1.84 11.04 -3.09
N ASP A 203 -1.09 12.01 -2.58
CA ASP A 203 0.37 11.96 -2.55
C ASP A 203 0.91 11.25 -1.31
N PHE A 204 0.25 11.41 -0.14
CA PHE A 204 0.80 10.86 1.11
C PHE A 204 0.16 9.55 1.57
N ILE A 205 -1.11 9.28 1.26
CA ILE A 205 -1.79 8.05 1.71
C ILE A 205 -1.08 6.80 1.18
N PRO A 206 -0.76 6.67 -0.14
CA PRO A 206 -0.05 5.50 -0.64
C PRO A 206 1.33 5.32 0.00
N LEU A 207 2.03 6.43 0.28
CA LEU A 207 3.31 6.39 0.97
C LEU A 207 3.13 5.98 2.44
N ALA A 208 2.10 6.48 3.12
CA ALA A 208 1.78 6.09 4.49
C ALA A 208 1.45 4.60 4.61
N GLU A 209 0.73 4.04 3.63
CA GLU A 209 0.44 2.60 3.54
C GLU A 209 1.72 1.80 3.35
N TYR A 210 2.57 2.18 2.40
CA TYR A 210 3.85 1.55 2.12
C TYR A 210 4.76 1.51 3.35
N LEU A 211 4.82 2.62 4.09
CA LEU A 211 5.64 2.76 5.30
C LEU A 211 4.99 2.20 6.58
N GLY A 212 3.73 1.76 6.51
CA GLY A 212 2.93 1.35 7.68
C GLY A 212 2.52 2.51 8.58
N LEU A 213 2.79 3.77 8.20
CA LEU A 213 2.42 4.97 8.95
C LEU A 213 0.92 5.29 8.85
N ILE A 214 0.22 4.67 7.90
CA ILE A 214 -1.24 4.77 7.82
C ILE A 214 -1.94 4.27 9.08
N ASN A 215 -1.29 3.39 9.85
CA ASN A 215 -1.85 2.82 11.08
C ASN A 215 -2.02 3.87 12.19
N PRO A 216 -0.96 4.59 12.63
CA PRO A 216 -1.13 5.66 13.63
C PRO A 216 -1.96 6.83 13.09
N ILE A 217 -1.81 7.19 11.80
CA ILE A 217 -2.61 8.26 11.18
C ILE A 217 -4.10 7.89 11.20
N GLY A 218 -4.46 6.68 10.79
CA GLY A 218 -5.85 6.26 10.75
C GLY A 218 -6.48 6.07 12.12
N GLU A 219 -5.70 5.62 13.12
CA GLU A 219 -6.17 5.59 14.51
C GLU A 219 -6.47 6.99 15.04
N HIS A 220 -5.62 7.98 14.74
CA HIS A 220 -5.87 9.37 15.05
C HIS A 220 -7.14 9.90 14.36
N VAL A 221 -7.28 9.67 13.05
CA VAL A 221 -8.46 10.08 12.27
C VAL A 221 -9.74 9.47 12.81
N LEU A 222 -9.72 8.17 13.11
CA LEU A 222 -10.89 7.47 13.66
C LEU A 222 -11.31 8.03 15.02
N ARG A 223 -10.34 8.33 15.90
CA ARG A 223 -10.59 8.93 17.21
C ARG A 223 -11.19 10.33 17.09
N GLU A 224 -10.63 11.16 16.24
CA GLU A 224 -11.14 12.54 16.02
C GLU A 224 -12.51 12.52 15.34
N ALA A 225 -12.74 11.65 14.36
CA ALA A 225 -14.04 11.48 13.73
C ALA A 225 -15.11 11.03 14.76
N ALA A 226 -14.79 10.06 15.60
CA ALA A 226 -15.69 9.60 16.65
C ALA A 226 -16.03 10.70 17.67
N LYS A 227 -15.03 11.50 18.10
CA LYS A 227 -15.25 12.64 19.03
C LYS A 227 -16.20 13.67 18.43
N HIS A 228 -16.03 14.03 17.15
CA HIS A 228 -16.88 15.01 16.49
C HIS A 228 -18.29 14.47 16.29
N CYS A 229 -18.46 13.20 15.91
CA CYS A 229 -19.76 12.59 15.79
C CYS A 229 -20.49 12.57 17.15
N ARG A 230 -19.80 12.17 18.21
CA ARG A 230 -20.34 12.23 19.57
C ARG A 230 -20.78 13.66 19.95
N TYR A 231 -19.97 14.66 19.65
CA TYR A 231 -20.30 16.06 19.88
C TYR A 231 -21.60 16.47 19.15
N TRP A 232 -21.77 16.08 17.87
CA TRP A 232 -23.00 16.36 17.13
C TRP A 232 -24.22 15.64 17.73
N ASN A 233 -24.05 14.39 18.15
CA ASN A 233 -25.12 13.64 18.78
C ASN A 233 -25.58 14.34 20.09
N ASP A 234 -24.66 14.83 20.91
CA ASP A 234 -24.94 15.54 22.15
C ASP A 234 -25.58 16.93 21.89
N MET A 235 -25.31 17.55 20.73
CA MET A 235 -25.91 18.83 20.30
C MET A 235 -27.33 18.69 19.72
N GLY A 236 -27.95 17.52 19.81
CA GLY A 236 -29.34 17.29 19.41
C GLY A 236 -29.51 16.59 18.07
N HIS A 237 -28.45 15.97 17.55
CA HIS A 237 -28.48 15.18 16.30
C HIS A 237 -28.10 13.70 16.59
N PRO A 238 -28.89 12.95 17.39
CA PRO A 238 -28.51 11.61 17.86
C PRO A 238 -28.32 10.59 16.73
N ASP A 239 -28.95 10.83 15.58
CA ASP A 239 -28.90 9.92 14.42
C ASP A 239 -27.77 10.25 13.42
N TYR A 240 -27.00 11.33 13.67
CA TYR A 240 -25.88 11.67 12.78
C TYR A 240 -24.81 10.61 12.85
N LYS A 241 -24.32 10.25 11.66
CA LYS A 241 -23.25 9.26 11.47
C LYS A 241 -21.98 9.91 10.96
N VAL A 242 -20.85 9.29 11.27
CA VAL A 242 -19.57 9.63 10.66
C VAL A 242 -19.04 8.44 9.85
N ASN A 243 -18.73 8.69 8.60
CA ASN A 243 -18.08 7.72 7.72
C ASN A 243 -16.58 7.95 7.77
N VAL A 244 -15.81 6.91 7.98
CA VAL A 244 -14.34 6.95 8.06
C VAL A 244 -13.76 5.93 7.10
N ASN A 245 -12.88 6.38 6.20
CA ASN A 245 -12.15 5.53 5.29
C ASN A 245 -11.11 4.69 6.06
N LEU A 246 -11.15 3.38 5.85
CA LEU A 246 -10.21 2.43 6.44
C LEU A 246 -9.40 1.75 5.34
N SER A 247 -8.09 1.93 5.38
CA SER A 247 -7.17 1.23 4.47
C SER A 247 -7.15 -0.27 4.72
N VAL A 248 -6.97 -1.04 3.64
CA VAL A 248 -6.77 -2.50 3.75
C VAL A 248 -5.59 -2.85 4.65
N VAL A 249 -4.51 -2.06 4.60
CA VAL A 249 -3.33 -2.23 5.48
C VAL A 249 -3.73 -2.12 6.95
N GLN A 250 -4.65 -1.23 7.29
CA GLN A 250 -5.19 -1.09 8.64
C GLN A 250 -6.14 -2.24 8.99
N LEU A 251 -7.07 -2.56 8.07
CA LEU A 251 -8.06 -3.62 8.28
C LEU A 251 -7.40 -4.96 8.61
N LEU A 252 -6.29 -5.28 7.96
CA LEU A 252 -5.57 -6.54 8.15
C LEU A 252 -4.64 -6.56 9.38
N GLN A 253 -4.63 -5.52 10.22
CA GLN A 253 -3.91 -5.59 11.51
C GLN A 253 -4.56 -6.60 12.45
N ASN A 254 -3.73 -7.32 13.20
CA ASN A 254 -4.21 -8.34 14.14
C ASN A 254 -5.05 -7.77 15.29
N ASP A 255 -4.88 -6.48 15.59
CA ASP A 255 -5.51 -5.79 16.73
C ASP A 255 -6.55 -4.75 16.32
N ILE A 256 -6.92 -4.66 15.03
CA ILE A 256 -7.81 -3.62 14.52
C ILE A 256 -9.16 -3.58 15.21
N VAL A 257 -9.79 -4.74 15.42
CA VAL A 257 -11.09 -4.85 16.12
C VAL A 257 -10.98 -4.32 17.54
N LYS A 258 -9.88 -4.66 18.24
CA LYS A 258 -9.63 -4.19 19.61
C LYS A 258 -9.42 -2.67 19.63
N LYS A 259 -8.71 -2.11 18.66
CA LYS A 259 -8.48 -0.66 18.53
C LYS A 259 -9.77 0.09 18.28
N ILE A 260 -10.59 -0.37 17.33
CA ILE A 260 -11.90 0.23 17.03
C ILE A 260 -12.77 0.20 18.29
N LYS A 261 -12.86 -0.96 18.97
CA LYS A 261 -13.60 -1.09 20.22
C LYS A 261 -13.07 -0.13 21.29
N GLY A 262 -11.74 -0.04 21.44
CA GLY A 262 -11.12 0.87 22.41
C GLY A 262 -11.49 2.34 22.18
N ILE A 263 -11.53 2.78 20.92
CA ILE A 263 -11.92 4.16 20.56
C ILE A 263 -13.41 4.38 20.83
N ILE A 264 -14.28 3.42 20.50
CA ILE A 264 -15.72 3.49 20.80
C ILE A 264 -15.93 3.64 22.31
N ASP A 265 -15.28 2.81 23.11
CA ASP A 265 -15.39 2.81 24.57
C ASP A 265 -14.80 4.11 25.18
N GLU A 266 -13.65 4.61 24.66
CA GLU A 266 -12.98 5.85 25.10
C GLU A 266 -13.84 7.09 24.85
N VAL A 267 -14.39 7.19 23.63
CA VAL A 267 -15.18 8.37 23.22
C VAL A 267 -16.62 8.31 23.69
N GLY A 268 -17.15 7.09 23.89
CA GLY A 268 -18.54 6.87 24.24
C GLY A 268 -19.51 7.15 23.09
N ILE A 269 -19.04 6.98 21.83
CA ILE A 269 -19.93 7.07 20.66
C ILE A 269 -20.82 5.83 20.57
N GLU A 270 -22.08 6.01 20.14
CA GLU A 270 -22.93 4.90 19.79
C GLU A 270 -22.35 4.16 18.56
N PRO A 271 -22.05 2.84 18.65
CA PRO A 271 -21.39 2.13 17.56
C PRO A 271 -22.10 2.29 16.21
N GLY A 272 -23.43 2.31 16.18
CA GLY A 272 -24.23 2.49 14.97
C GLY A 272 -24.10 3.86 14.29
N ASN A 273 -23.47 4.82 14.95
CA ASN A 273 -23.17 6.14 14.39
C ASN A 273 -21.76 6.23 13.76
N LEU A 274 -20.96 5.17 13.89
CA LEU A 274 -19.69 5.02 13.20
C LEU A 274 -19.87 4.10 11.99
N CYS A 275 -19.49 4.57 10.81
CA CYS A 275 -19.45 3.80 9.57
C CYS A 275 -18.00 3.71 9.07
N LEU A 276 -17.52 2.50 8.81
CA LEU A 276 -16.18 2.30 8.24
C LEU A 276 -16.31 1.94 6.77
N GLU A 277 -15.66 2.73 5.93
CA GLU A 277 -15.62 2.53 4.47
C GLU A 277 -14.32 1.86 4.06
N VAL A 278 -14.45 0.74 3.35
CA VAL A 278 -13.29 -0.03 2.84
C VAL A 278 -13.37 -0.06 1.32
N THR A 279 -12.29 0.32 0.65
CA THR A 279 -12.23 0.36 -0.81
C THR A 279 -12.15 -1.03 -1.43
N GLU A 280 -12.65 -1.19 -2.67
CA GLU A 280 -12.66 -2.46 -3.42
C GLU A 280 -11.27 -2.96 -3.85
N SER A 281 -10.22 -2.17 -3.69
CA SER A 281 -8.83 -2.53 -4.07
C SER A 281 -8.26 -3.66 -3.19
N LEU A 282 -9.03 -4.72 -3.06
CA LEU A 282 -8.74 -5.84 -2.17
C LEU A 282 -8.00 -6.93 -2.93
N ALA A 283 -6.80 -7.25 -2.50
CA ALA A 283 -6.13 -8.47 -2.92
C ALA A 283 -7.03 -9.67 -2.59
N ILE A 284 -7.40 -10.43 -3.60
CA ILE A 284 -8.31 -11.59 -3.55
C ILE A 284 -7.84 -12.64 -2.51
N ASN A 285 -6.58 -12.56 -2.11
CA ASN A 285 -5.87 -13.59 -1.35
C ASN A 285 -6.21 -13.70 0.14
N ASP A 286 -6.92 -12.73 0.72
CA ASP A 286 -7.23 -12.77 2.18
C ASP A 286 -8.72 -12.56 2.49
N MET A 287 -9.58 -12.96 1.55
CA MET A 287 -11.04 -12.79 1.67
C MET A 287 -11.63 -13.48 2.92
N VAL A 288 -11.08 -14.61 3.33
CA VAL A 288 -11.56 -15.34 4.52
C VAL A 288 -11.26 -14.55 5.78
N ARG A 289 -10.02 -14.10 5.93
CA ARG A 289 -9.59 -13.28 7.08
C ARG A 289 -10.35 -11.97 7.12
N MET A 290 -10.50 -11.33 5.99
CA MET A 290 -11.23 -10.07 5.86
C MET A 290 -12.70 -10.21 6.25
N LYS A 291 -13.40 -11.23 5.72
CA LYS A 291 -14.79 -11.51 6.09
C LYS A 291 -14.93 -11.72 7.60
N ARG A 292 -13.97 -12.42 8.21
CA ARG A 292 -13.94 -12.62 9.67
C ARG A 292 -13.81 -11.28 10.39
N ILE A 293 -12.81 -10.45 10.02
CA ILE A 293 -12.57 -9.14 10.66
C ILE A 293 -13.79 -8.23 10.51
N LEU A 294 -14.36 -8.13 9.29
CA LEU A 294 -15.57 -7.35 9.04
C LEU A 294 -16.77 -7.87 9.85
N SER A 295 -16.89 -9.18 10.03
CA SER A 295 -17.94 -9.77 10.87
C SER A 295 -17.73 -9.42 12.35
N GLU A 296 -16.49 -9.42 12.82
CA GLU A 296 -16.15 -9.02 14.20
C GLU A 296 -16.42 -7.52 14.43
N ILE A 297 -16.06 -6.64 13.46
CA ILE A 297 -16.38 -5.21 13.52
C ILE A 297 -17.89 -5.00 13.53
N LYS A 298 -18.63 -5.68 12.66
CA LYS A 298 -20.09 -5.61 12.61
C LYS A 298 -20.75 -6.09 13.92
N ALA A 299 -20.14 -7.06 14.59
CA ALA A 299 -20.62 -7.53 15.90
C ALA A 299 -20.45 -6.48 17.02
N LEU A 300 -19.58 -5.46 16.83
CA LEU A 300 -19.49 -4.30 17.73
C LEU A 300 -20.66 -3.33 17.56
N GLY A 301 -21.44 -3.45 16.47
CA GLY A 301 -22.54 -2.54 16.12
C GLY A 301 -22.17 -1.47 15.10
N VAL A 302 -20.92 -1.49 14.57
CA VAL A 302 -20.40 -0.56 13.53
C VAL A 302 -20.92 -0.97 12.16
#